data_2cc7aeed507af837abc2c8a834b6cb8c
#
_entry.id   2cc7aeed507af837abc2c8a834b6cb8c
#
_cell.length_a   1.000
_cell.length_b   1.000
_cell.length_c   1.000
_cell.angle_alpha   90.00
_cell.angle_beta   90.00
_cell.angle_gamma   90.00
#
_symmetry.space_group_name_H-M   'P 1'
#
loop_
_entity.id
_entity.type
_entity.pdbx_description
1 polymer ?
#
loop_
_entity_poly.entity_id
_entity_poly.type
_entity_poly.pdbx_seq_one_letter_code
_entity_poly.pdbx_strand_id
1 'polypeptide(L)'
;MQEIIIPPVAEAPSTSNATDLVEDQYHQDPDHPLFARQLQPGQWTDVSVREFREDVKTIARALASIGIEPGDSVAIMSPTRYEWTLVDLAIMYAGAVTVPIYETSSPSQIAWILKDARVKALVAEKPEHILAVETAIQREDLPQLNGMWAMDDGLDDLRALAAQGPSEAEMEQRRTQANLEDLATIVYTSGTTGRPKGCMITHGNLVNLSLNILHSEMKSVLTRDSKTILFIPLAHIFARFISFQTLASGSKVAHTPDVKQLVPDLKSFQPDFLLAVPRVFEKVYNSALLNAQEGGKGKIFERGAEVAVAYSKAKESGSVGVGLRLKHWVFDKLLYSKIRAAMGGHVKDAISGGGPLGAYLSHFFRGVGVNIKEGYGLTETTAPVTVNRPGKTRVGTVGQPAPGCGIRIAEDGEILAYGICVFKGYLNLPEKTAEELVDGWFRTGDIGHLDDDGFLTITGRKKEILVTASGKNVAPAQLEDQIRADGLISQVMVVGDNQRFVAAIVTLDEETAPAWLKQHQLDPDMSISDMAKHPAVLEHVQGLIDRANESVSRAESIREFRIADRDFTIEGGQMTPSMKIRREVIMQDFADLIDDIYQPASR
;
A
#
# COMPACT_ATOMS: atom_id res chain seq x y z
N MET A 1 7.19 11.78 -24.61
CA MET A 1 7.34 10.34 -25.02
C MET A 1 5.97 9.68 -24.88
N GLN A 2 5.59 8.76 -25.80
CA GLN A 2 4.29 8.06 -25.72
C GLN A 2 4.42 6.62 -25.21
N GLU A 3 5.59 6.01 -25.35
CA GLU A 3 5.84 4.63 -24.92
C GLU A 3 7.28 4.44 -24.49
N ILE A 4 7.47 3.61 -23.46
CA ILE A 4 8.77 3.13 -22.99
C ILE A 4 8.64 1.70 -22.48
N ILE A 5 9.52 0.79 -22.95
CA ILE A 5 9.64 -0.57 -22.45
C ILE A 5 11.09 -0.77 -22.00
N ILE A 6 11.28 -1.26 -20.78
CA ILE A 6 12.60 -1.61 -20.26
C ILE A 6 12.75 -3.13 -20.38
N PRO A 7 13.74 -3.64 -21.11
CA PRO A 7 13.99 -5.08 -21.20
C PRO A 7 14.24 -5.72 -19.84
N PRO A 8 13.89 -7.00 -19.65
CA PRO A 8 14.24 -7.71 -18.43
C PRO A 8 15.77 -7.83 -18.30
N VAL A 9 16.26 -7.82 -17.06
CA VAL A 9 17.68 -7.98 -16.72
C VAL A 9 17.96 -9.33 -16.05
N ALA A 10 16.91 -10.07 -15.73
CA ALA A 10 16.96 -11.44 -15.19
C ALA A 10 15.73 -12.23 -15.67
N GLU A 11 15.90 -13.50 -15.90
CA GLU A 11 14.85 -14.45 -16.23
C GLU A 11 15.01 -15.71 -15.36
N ALA A 12 13.91 -16.13 -14.72
CA ALA A 12 13.87 -17.38 -14.01
C ALA A 12 13.70 -18.55 -15.00
N PRO A 13 14.20 -19.75 -14.69
CA PRO A 13 13.87 -20.96 -15.46
C PRO A 13 12.35 -21.15 -15.57
N SER A 14 11.87 -21.60 -16.72
CA SER A 14 10.41 -21.76 -16.95
C SER A 14 9.73 -22.73 -15.98
N THR A 15 10.48 -23.63 -15.38
CA THR A 15 10.02 -24.59 -14.36
C THR A 15 10.02 -24.02 -12.94
N SER A 16 10.48 -22.80 -12.74
CA SER A 16 10.53 -22.17 -11.42
C SER A 16 9.13 -21.76 -10.93
N ASN A 17 9.02 -21.64 -9.62
CA ASN A 17 7.86 -21.08 -8.95
C ASN A 17 8.26 -20.25 -7.72
N ALA A 18 7.31 -19.58 -7.07
CA ALA A 18 7.61 -18.65 -5.97
C ALA A 18 8.27 -19.29 -4.75
N THR A 19 8.12 -20.60 -4.55
CA THR A 19 8.76 -21.34 -3.44
C THR A 19 10.26 -21.49 -3.63
N ASP A 20 10.75 -21.42 -4.87
CA ASP A 20 12.19 -21.50 -5.15
C ASP A 20 12.96 -20.35 -4.52
N LEU A 21 12.33 -19.20 -4.28
CA LEU A 21 12.96 -18.09 -3.57
C LEU A 21 13.39 -18.47 -2.14
N VAL A 22 12.67 -19.38 -1.48
CA VAL A 22 13.04 -19.91 -0.16
C VAL A 22 14.11 -20.99 -0.31
N GLU A 23 13.98 -21.89 -1.30
CA GLU A 23 14.96 -22.94 -1.56
C GLU A 23 16.33 -22.35 -1.93
N ASP A 24 16.36 -21.29 -2.73
CA ASP A 24 17.60 -20.59 -3.09
C ASP A 24 18.30 -20.01 -1.86
N GLN A 25 17.57 -19.39 -0.92
CA GLN A 25 18.12 -18.91 0.34
C GLN A 25 18.63 -20.07 1.21
N TYR A 26 17.89 -21.19 1.23
CA TYR A 26 18.30 -22.38 1.98
C TYR A 26 19.59 -23.02 1.41
N HIS A 27 19.71 -23.10 0.08
CA HIS A 27 20.93 -23.61 -0.56
C HIS A 27 22.11 -22.66 -0.37
N GLN A 28 21.87 -21.34 -0.30
CA GLN A 28 22.94 -20.37 -0.12
C GLN A 28 23.46 -20.35 1.33
N ASP A 29 22.58 -20.31 2.32
CA ASP A 29 22.93 -20.29 3.74
C ASP A 29 21.70 -20.61 4.59
N PRO A 30 21.52 -21.86 5.03
CA PRO A 30 20.35 -22.28 5.79
C PRO A 30 20.23 -21.62 7.18
N ASP A 31 21.33 -21.15 7.74
CA ASP A 31 21.34 -20.56 9.09
C ASP A 31 21.22 -19.03 9.07
N HIS A 32 21.11 -18.42 7.87
CA HIS A 32 20.88 -16.99 7.72
C HIS A 32 19.54 -16.56 8.35
N PRO A 33 19.51 -15.46 9.17
CA PRO A 33 18.29 -14.95 9.79
C PRO A 33 17.40 -14.26 8.75
N LEU A 34 16.33 -14.93 8.32
CA LEU A 34 15.40 -14.43 7.30
C LEU A 34 14.25 -13.64 7.89
N PHE A 35 13.80 -14.00 9.10
CA PHE A 35 12.74 -13.30 9.80
C PHE A 35 13.15 -12.96 11.24
N ALA A 36 12.41 -12.00 11.83
CA ALA A 36 12.46 -11.73 13.24
C ALA A 36 11.05 -11.71 13.81
N ARG A 37 10.79 -12.44 14.90
CA ARG A 37 9.53 -12.50 15.62
C ARG A 37 9.62 -11.72 16.92
N GLN A 38 8.58 -10.96 17.24
CA GLN A 38 8.48 -10.29 18.51
C GLN A 38 7.71 -11.18 19.50
N LEU A 39 8.44 -11.84 20.40
CA LEU A 39 7.84 -12.68 21.44
C LEU A 39 7.42 -11.87 22.67
N GLN A 40 8.07 -10.73 22.89
CA GLN A 40 7.70 -9.73 23.91
C GLN A 40 7.96 -8.34 23.33
N PRO A 41 7.21 -7.30 23.74
CA PRO A 41 7.39 -5.96 23.23
C PRO A 41 8.86 -5.49 23.24
N GLY A 42 9.37 -5.13 22.06
CA GLY A 42 10.74 -4.68 21.86
C GLY A 42 11.82 -5.76 21.86
N GLN A 43 11.47 -7.04 22.03
CA GLN A 43 12.42 -8.17 22.00
C GLN A 43 12.20 -9.01 20.74
N TRP A 44 13.18 -9.03 19.88
CA TRP A 44 13.16 -9.71 18.58
C TRP A 44 14.00 -10.99 18.64
N THR A 45 13.40 -12.09 18.18
CA THR A 45 14.07 -13.38 18.04
C THR A 45 14.17 -13.72 16.56
N ASP A 46 15.36 -13.98 16.10
CA ASP A 46 15.63 -14.35 14.72
C ASP A 46 15.08 -15.75 14.41
N VAL A 47 14.58 -15.91 13.17
CA VAL A 47 14.18 -17.19 12.58
C VAL A 47 15.04 -17.41 11.36
N SER A 48 15.81 -18.49 11.34
CA SER A 48 16.68 -18.87 10.23
C SER A 48 15.88 -19.34 9.00
N VAL A 49 16.51 -19.32 7.83
CA VAL A 49 15.95 -19.91 6.61
C VAL A 49 15.57 -21.38 6.85
N ARG A 50 16.41 -22.15 7.54
CA ARG A 50 16.16 -23.56 7.90
C ARG A 50 14.88 -23.72 8.71
N GLU A 51 14.75 -22.98 9.82
CA GLU A 51 13.58 -23.05 10.69
C GLU A 51 12.30 -22.65 9.95
N PHE A 52 12.34 -21.56 9.19
CA PHE A 52 11.21 -21.11 8.38
C PHE A 52 10.78 -22.16 7.35
N ARG A 53 11.75 -22.71 6.57
CA ARG A 53 11.50 -23.71 5.55
C ARG A 53 10.90 -25.00 6.12
N GLU A 54 11.41 -25.49 7.24
CA GLU A 54 10.89 -26.70 7.87
C GLU A 54 9.45 -26.50 8.39
N ASP A 55 9.14 -25.33 8.93
CA ASP A 55 7.78 -25.01 9.38
C ASP A 55 6.82 -24.87 8.18
N VAL A 56 7.25 -24.20 7.10
CA VAL A 56 6.52 -24.14 5.82
C VAL A 56 6.20 -25.52 5.30
N LYS A 57 7.19 -26.44 5.23
CA LYS A 57 7.01 -27.83 4.78
C LYS A 57 6.06 -28.61 5.66
N THR A 58 6.11 -28.39 6.98
CA THR A 58 5.22 -29.03 7.95
C THR A 58 3.77 -28.64 7.70
N ILE A 59 3.49 -27.33 7.56
CA ILE A 59 2.13 -26.85 7.30
C ILE A 59 1.66 -27.27 5.90
N ALA A 60 2.51 -27.22 4.88
CA ALA A 60 2.19 -27.69 3.53
C ALA A 60 1.75 -29.17 3.53
N ARG A 61 2.48 -30.01 4.26
CA ARG A 61 2.18 -31.44 4.43
C ARG A 61 0.86 -31.66 5.17
N ALA A 62 0.57 -30.81 6.16
CA ALA A 62 -0.71 -30.81 6.87
C ALA A 62 -1.89 -30.45 5.95
N LEU A 63 -1.74 -29.44 5.11
CA LEU A 63 -2.74 -29.07 4.12
C LEU A 63 -3.01 -30.21 3.12
N ALA A 64 -1.95 -30.87 2.65
CA ALA A 64 -2.09 -32.04 1.78
C ALA A 64 -2.84 -33.20 2.47
N SER A 65 -2.63 -33.41 3.79
CA SER A 65 -3.29 -34.50 4.56
C SER A 65 -4.81 -34.34 4.66
N ILE A 66 -5.31 -33.12 4.58
CA ILE A 66 -6.76 -32.81 4.60
C ILE A 66 -7.38 -32.76 3.20
N GLY A 67 -6.65 -33.24 2.18
CA GLY A 67 -7.17 -33.34 0.81
C GLY A 67 -7.02 -32.05 -0.01
N ILE A 68 -6.11 -31.16 0.33
CA ILE A 68 -5.74 -30.03 -0.55
C ILE A 68 -4.82 -30.58 -1.65
N GLU A 69 -5.24 -30.38 -2.89
CA GLU A 69 -4.53 -30.82 -4.10
C GLU A 69 -3.89 -29.62 -4.83
N PRO A 70 -2.88 -29.86 -5.68
CA PRO A 70 -2.31 -28.81 -6.52
C PRO A 70 -3.38 -28.06 -7.32
N GLY A 71 -3.32 -26.72 -7.28
CA GLY A 71 -4.29 -25.83 -7.91
C GLY A 71 -5.54 -25.50 -7.06
N ASP A 72 -5.72 -26.13 -5.91
CA ASP A 72 -6.80 -25.80 -4.99
C ASP A 72 -6.57 -24.45 -4.30
N SER A 73 -7.66 -23.75 -4.00
CA SER A 73 -7.60 -22.47 -3.29
C SER A 73 -7.66 -22.65 -1.78
N VAL A 74 -6.74 -22.01 -1.06
CA VAL A 74 -6.72 -21.91 0.40
C VAL A 74 -6.68 -20.45 0.83
N ALA A 75 -7.60 -20.05 1.72
CA ALA A 75 -7.69 -18.66 2.15
C ALA A 75 -6.85 -18.35 3.40
N ILE A 76 -6.37 -17.09 3.46
CA ILE A 76 -5.74 -16.51 4.66
C ILE A 76 -6.51 -15.26 5.04
N MET A 77 -6.97 -15.17 6.30
CA MET A 77 -7.71 -14.02 6.85
C MET A 77 -7.06 -13.53 8.14
N SER A 78 -6.09 -12.64 8.03
CA SER A 78 -5.30 -12.16 9.17
C SER A 78 -4.63 -10.81 8.86
N PRO A 79 -4.38 -9.96 9.85
CA PRO A 79 -3.49 -8.81 9.72
C PRO A 79 -2.05 -9.25 9.43
N THR A 80 -1.18 -8.28 9.21
CA THR A 80 0.24 -8.51 8.88
C THR A 80 1.00 -9.08 10.06
N ARG A 81 1.41 -10.34 9.96
CA ARG A 81 2.19 -11.06 10.97
C ARG A 81 3.06 -12.15 10.33
N TYR A 82 4.03 -12.65 11.09
CA TYR A 82 4.95 -13.71 10.63
C TYR A 82 4.21 -14.94 10.12
N GLU A 83 3.20 -15.39 10.85
CA GLU A 83 2.41 -16.58 10.54
C GLU A 83 1.64 -16.43 9.22
N TRP A 84 1.31 -15.20 8.83
CA TRP A 84 0.69 -14.92 7.53
C TRP A 84 1.62 -15.34 6.38
N THR A 85 2.89 -14.87 6.42
CA THR A 85 3.90 -15.23 5.41
C THR A 85 4.24 -16.72 5.44
N LEU A 86 4.29 -17.30 6.63
CA LEU A 86 4.52 -18.75 6.82
C LEU A 86 3.44 -19.59 6.13
N VAL A 87 2.16 -19.27 6.37
CA VAL A 87 1.02 -20.01 5.79
C VAL A 87 0.94 -19.76 4.28
N ASP A 88 1.21 -18.53 3.80
CA ASP A 88 1.22 -18.21 2.37
C ASP A 88 2.22 -19.11 1.59
N LEU A 89 3.44 -19.21 2.08
CA LEU A 89 4.44 -20.09 1.48
C LEU A 89 4.07 -21.57 1.63
N ALA A 90 3.48 -21.97 2.76
CA ALA A 90 3.04 -23.36 2.97
C ALA A 90 1.95 -23.79 1.97
N ILE A 91 1.01 -22.89 1.66
CA ILE A 91 -0.02 -23.11 0.63
C ILE A 91 0.66 -23.35 -0.74
N MET A 92 1.62 -22.52 -1.11
CA MET A 92 2.36 -22.67 -2.37
C MET A 92 3.25 -23.93 -2.39
N TYR A 93 3.84 -24.32 -1.26
CA TYR A 93 4.59 -25.59 -1.15
C TYR A 93 3.68 -26.83 -1.28
N ALA A 94 2.41 -26.71 -0.93
CA ALA A 94 1.43 -27.76 -1.20
C ALA A 94 0.97 -27.80 -2.68
N GLY A 95 1.46 -26.88 -3.52
CA GLY A 95 1.04 -26.69 -4.90
C GLY A 95 -0.29 -25.94 -5.03
N ALA A 96 -0.81 -25.38 -3.94
CA ALA A 96 -2.12 -24.73 -3.87
C ALA A 96 -2.02 -23.21 -4.12
N VAL A 97 -3.16 -22.56 -4.33
CA VAL A 97 -3.30 -21.14 -4.65
C VAL A 97 -3.77 -20.37 -3.41
N THR A 98 -3.03 -19.34 -3.01
CA THR A 98 -3.42 -18.51 -1.86
C THR A 98 -4.51 -17.51 -2.22
N VAL A 99 -5.54 -17.42 -1.39
CA VAL A 99 -6.62 -16.42 -1.50
C VAL A 99 -6.62 -15.52 -0.26
N PRO A 100 -6.00 -14.34 -0.30
CA PRO A 100 -6.00 -13.43 0.84
C PRO A 100 -7.37 -12.77 1.01
N ILE A 101 -7.84 -12.71 2.27
CA ILE A 101 -9.05 -12.02 2.69
C ILE A 101 -8.65 -11.00 3.76
N TYR A 102 -9.13 -9.77 3.66
CA TYR A 102 -8.91 -8.78 4.72
C TYR A 102 -9.68 -9.18 5.98
N GLU A 103 -9.06 -9.04 7.14
CA GLU A 103 -9.66 -9.31 8.45
C GLU A 103 -10.91 -8.44 8.73
N THR A 104 -10.99 -7.29 8.05
CA THR A 104 -12.11 -6.34 8.14
C THR A 104 -13.22 -6.60 7.11
N SER A 105 -13.12 -7.68 6.33
CA SER A 105 -14.12 -8.02 5.30
C SER A 105 -15.47 -8.35 5.94
N SER A 106 -16.55 -7.83 5.34
CA SER A 106 -17.90 -8.16 5.76
C SER A 106 -18.27 -9.63 5.46
N PRO A 107 -19.23 -10.23 6.17
CA PRO A 107 -19.67 -11.61 5.90
C PRO A 107 -20.06 -11.84 4.44
N SER A 108 -20.68 -10.86 3.78
CA SER A 108 -21.06 -10.97 2.36
C SER A 108 -19.85 -10.95 1.41
N GLN A 109 -18.81 -10.19 1.75
CA GLN A 109 -17.55 -10.20 1.00
C GLN A 109 -16.81 -11.51 1.20
N ILE A 110 -16.74 -12.02 2.43
CA ILE A 110 -16.16 -13.33 2.75
C ILE A 110 -16.85 -14.41 1.93
N ALA A 111 -18.18 -14.51 2.01
CA ALA A 111 -18.96 -15.49 1.28
C ALA A 111 -18.73 -15.43 -0.24
N TRP A 112 -18.69 -14.21 -0.79
CA TRP A 112 -18.40 -14.01 -2.21
C TRP A 112 -17.02 -14.56 -2.60
N ILE A 113 -15.97 -14.22 -1.85
CA ILE A 113 -14.60 -14.67 -2.11
C ILE A 113 -14.49 -16.20 -2.01
N LEU A 114 -15.05 -16.79 -0.95
CA LEU A 114 -15.05 -18.26 -0.75
C LEU A 114 -15.69 -18.98 -1.92
N LYS A 115 -16.83 -18.46 -2.40
CA LYS A 115 -17.58 -19.03 -3.52
C LYS A 115 -16.86 -18.88 -4.85
N ASP A 116 -16.45 -17.66 -5.18
CA ASP A 116 -15.86 -17.30 -6.48
C ASP A 116 -14.52 -17.99 -6.70
N ALA A 117 -13.65 -18.01 -5.66
CA ALA A 117 -12.36 -18.70 -5.69
C ALA A 117 -12.46 -20.21 -5.36
N ARG A 118 -13.64 -20.75 -5.04
CA ARG A 118 -13.83 -22.15 -4.64
C ARG A 118 -12.87 -22.59 -3.53
N VAL A 119 -12.76 -21.76 -2.48
CA VAL A 119 -11.85 -22.00 -1.35
C VAL A 119 -12.20 -23.33 -0.68
N LYS A 120 -11.18 -24.16 -0.41
CA LYS A 120 -11.32 -25.48 0.24
C LYS A 120 -10.89 -25.50 1.71
N ALA A 121 -10.00 -24.62 2.12
CA ALA A 121 -9.56 -24.49 3.52
C ALA A 121 -9.24 -23.04 3.85
N LEU A 122 -9.19 -22.71 5.14
CA LEU A 122 -8.92 -21.33 5.58
C LEU A 122 -8.06 -21.33 6.85
N VAL A 123 -7.09 -20.41 6.90
CA VAL A 123 -6.35 -20.08 8.12
C VAL A 123 -6.62 -18.60 8.46
N ALA A 124 -7.22 -18.37 9.62
CA ALA A 124 -7.54 -17.03 10.10
C ALA A 124 -6.62 -16.60 11.25
N GLU A 125 -6.67 -15.33 11.66
CA GLU A 125 -5.89 -14.86 12.82
C GLU A 125 -6.37 -15.52 14.10
N LYS A 126 -7.67 -15.47 14.38
CA LYS A 126 -8.27 -15.80 15.67
C LYS A 126 -9.64 -16.44 15.54
N PRO A 127 -10.17 -17.06 16.61
CA PRO A 127 -11.46 -17.79 16.58
C PRO A 127 -12.65 -16.93 16.13
N GLU A 128 -12.68 -15.63 16.43
CA GLU A 128 -13.77 -14.74 16.02
C GLU A 128 -13.83 -14.58 14.50
N HIS A 129 -12.68 -14.61 13.80
CA HIS A 129 -12.65 -14.61 12.35
C HIS A 129 -13.17 -15.94 11.77
N ILE A 130 -12.87 -17.07 12.43
CA ILE A 130 -13.46 -18.37 12.06
C ILE A 130 -14.99 -18.31 12.15
N LEU A 131 -15.53 -17.77 13.25
CA LEU A 131 -16.98 -17.63 13.45
C LEU A 131 -17.61 -16.72 12.38
N ALA A 132 -16.93 -15.66 11.95
CA ALA A 132 -17.39 -14.80 10.87
C ALA A 132 -17.48 -15.57 9.52
N VAL A 133 -16.50 -16.43 9.25
CA VAL A 133 -16.47 -17.30 8.06
C VAL A 133 -17.58 -18.35 8.12
N GLU A 134 -17.78 -19.03 9.25
CA GLU A 134 -18.88 -19.99 9.47
C GLU A 134 -20.25 -19.32 9.24
N THR A 135 -20.41 -18.11 9.78
CA THR A 135 -21.63 -17.30 9.57
C THR A 135 -21.84 -17.00 8.08
N ALA A 136 -20.79 -16.65 7.35
CA ALA A 136 -20.85 -16.39 5.92
C ALA A 136 -21.24 -17.65 5.12
N ILE A 137 -20.65 -18.81 5.46
CA ILE A 137 -20.94 -20.10 4.85
C ILE A 137 -22.42 -20.48 5.07
N GLN A 138 -22.91 -20.34 6.31
CA GLN A 138 -24.31 -20.69 6.64
C GLN A 138 -25.33 -19.77 5.95
N ARG A 139 -25.07 -18.46 5.91
CA ARG A 139 -26.00 -17.49 5.30
C ARG A 139 -26.15 -17.66 3.80
N GLU A 140 -25.10 -18.02 3.11
CA GLU A 140 -25.07 -18.14 1.65
C GLU A 140 -25.13 -19.60 1.17
N ASP A 141 -25.40 -20.57 2.08
CA ASP A 141 -25.48 -22.01 1.80
C ASP A 141 -24.29 -22.53 0.99
N LEU A 142 -23.06 -22.17 1.44
CA LEU A 142 -21.83 -22.57 0.78
C LEU A 142 -21.39 -23.97 1.23
N PRO A 143 -20.61 -24.69 0.40
CA PRO A 143 -19.99 -25.94 0.81
C PRO A 143 -19.09 -25.74 2.05
N GLN A 144 -19.09 -26.75 2.94
CA GLN A 144 -18.17 -26.76 4.07
C GLN A 144 -16.72 -26.85 3.60
N LEU A 145 -15.83 -26.12 4.27
CA LEU A 145 -14.40 -26.22 4.03
C LEU A 145 -13.82 -27.52 4.61
N ASN A 146 -12.75 -28.03 4.03
CA ASN A 146 -12.02 -29.21 4.53
C ASN A 146 -11.45 -28.98 5.93
N GLY A 147 -11.19 -27.72 6.31
CA GLY A 147 -10.76 -27.31 7.63
C GLY A 147 -10.56 -25.80 7.76
N MET A 148 -10.61 -25.33 9.01
CA MET A 148 -10.39 -23.94 9.39
C MET A 148 -9.55 -23.91 10.68
N TRP A 149 -8.52 -23.07 10.74
CA TRP A 149 -7.63 -22.93 11.90
C TRP A 149 -7.39 -21.46 12.23
N ALA A 150 -7.29 -21.18 13.51
CA ALA A 150 -6.84 -19.87 13.99
C ALA A 150 -5.32 -19.88 14.21
N MET A 151 -4.62 -18.83 13.80
CA MET A 151 -3.16 -18.69 13.98
C MET A 151 -2.78 -18.58 15.46
N ASP A 152 -3.66 -17.97 16.28
CA ASP A 152 -3.37 -17.69 17.69
C ASP A 152 -3.34 -18.96 18.56
N ASP A 153 -4.19 -19.93 18.29
CA ASP A 153 -4.38 -21.11 19.15
C ASP A 153 -4.58 -22.44 18.40
N GLY A 154 -4.70 -22.41 17.07
CA GLY A 154 -4.96 -23.60 16.24
C GLY A 154 -3.85 -23.98 15.27
N LEU A 155 -2.76 -23.23 15.20
CA LEU A 155 -1.70 -23.50 14.23
C LEU A 155 -0.91 -24.78 14.57
N ASP A 156 -0.78 -25.12 15.85
CA ASP A 156 -0.15 -26.36 16.28
C ASP A 156 -1.02 -27.59 15.99
N ASP A 157 -2.35 -27.44 16.08
CA ASP A 157 -3.28 -28.50 15.66
C ASP A 157 -3.16 -28.75 14.15
N LEU A 158 -3.05 -27.69 13.34
CA LEU A 158 -2.77 -27.83 11.91
C LEU A 158 -1.44 -28.56 11.67
N ARG A 159 -0.34 -28.16 12.34
CA ARG A 159 0.96 -28.81 12.22
C ARG A 159 0.91 -30.29 12.58
N ALA A 160 0.14 -30.68 13.59
CA ALA A 160 -0.01 -32.08 14.02
C ALA A 160 -0.57 -32.98 12.91
N LEU A 161 -1.40 -32.45 12.00
CA LEU A 161 -1.96 -33.19 10.86
C LEU A 161 -0.87 -33.61 9.85
N ALA A 162 0.30 -32.98 9.85
CA ALA A 162 1.41 -33.33 8.97
C ALA A 162 1.86 -34.79 9.14
N ALA A 163 1.66 -35.39 10.33
CA ALA A 163 1.99 -36.79 10.59
C ALA A 163 1.21 -37.78 9.70
N GLN A 164 0.06 -37.36 9.21
CA GLN A 164 -0.82 -38.15 8.32
C GLN A 164 -0.67 -37.75 6.84
N GLY A 165 0.20 -36.77 6.55
CA GLY A 165 0.38 -36.24 5.20
C GLY A 165 1.31 -37.09 4.32
N PRO A 166 1.41 -36.74 3.03
CA PRO A 166 2.28 -37.38 2.06
C PRO A 166 3.75 -37.41 2.51
N SER A 167 4.57 -38.28 1.90
CA SER A 167 6.00 -38.31 2.13
C SER A 167 6.68 -37.02 1.66
N GLU A 168 7.91 -36.76 2.12
CA GLU A 168 8.69 -35.59 1.66
C GLU A 168 8.91 -35.60 0.14
N ALA A 169 9.12 -36.75 -0.47
CA ALA A 169 9.32 -36.90 -1.91
C ALA A 169 8.03 -36.53 -2.69
N GLU A 170 6.86 -36.94 -2.19
CA GLU A 170 5.57 -36.55 -2.78
C GLU A 170 5.29 -35.06 -2.60
N MET A 171 5.65 -34.48 -1.47
CA MET A 171 5.52 -33.03 -1.24
C MET A 171 6.45 -32.23 -2.15
N GLU A 172 7.68 -32.69 -2.38
CA GLU A 172 8.60 -32.05 -3.32
C GLU A 172 8.06 -32.15 -4.76
N GLN A 173 7.49 -33.29 -5.14
CA GLN A 173 6.82 -33.44 -6.43
C GLN A 173 5.65 -32.45 -6.58
N ARG A 174 4.80 -32.26 -5.54
CA ARG A 174 3.71 -31.29 -5.55
C ARG A 174 4.25 -29.86 -5.70
N ARG A 175 5.27 -29.48 -4.92
CA ARG A 175 5.91 -28.17 -4.95
C ARG A 175 6.45 -27.82 -6.35
N THR A 176 7.15 -28.76 -6.98
CA THR A 176 7.81 -28.58 -8.28
C THR A 176 6.88 -28.83 -9.48
N GLN A 177 5.63 -29.21 -9.25
CA GLN A 177 4.64 -29.37 -10.31
C GLN A 177 4.19 -28.02 -10.85
N ALA A 178 4.09 -26.98 -10.00
CA ALA A 178 3.79 -25.63 -10.40
C ALA A 178 4.98 -24.98 -11.11
N ASN A 179 4.70 -24.18 -12.13
CA ASN A 179 5.67 -23.45 -12.95
C ASN A 179 5.30 -21.96 -13.04
N LEU A 180 6.08 -21.17 -13.79
CA LEU A 180 5.88 -19.72 -13.89
C LEU A 180 4.48 -19.32 -14.39
N GLU A 181 3.81 -20.12 -15.20
CA GLU A 181 2.48 -19.82 -15.79
C GLU A 181 1.31 -20.21 -14.86
N ASP A 182 1.59 -20.98 -13.81
CA ASP A 182 0.57 -21.42 -12.88
C ASP A 182 0.22 -20.33 -11.86
N LEU A 183 -1.01 -20.40 -11.31
CA LEU A 183 -1.48 -19.43 -10.34
C LEU A 183 -0.77 -19.62 -8.99
N ALA A 184 -0.19 -18.56 -8.49
CA ALA A 184 0.32 -18.46 -7.13
C ALA A 184 -0.75 -17.94 -6.17
N THR A 185 -1.57 -16.99 -6.65
CA THR A 185 -2.57 -16.33 -5.80
C THR A 185 -3.68 -15.67 -6.59
N ILE A 186 -4.84 -15.52 -5.94
CA ILE A 186 -5.98 -14.75 -6.43
C ILE A 186 -6.25 -13.63 -5.43
N VAL A 187 -5.95 -12.38 -5.82
CA VAL A 187 -6.11 -11.21 -4.95
C VAL A 187 -7.36 -10.44 -5.34
N TYR A 188 -8.30 -10.30 -4.39
CA TYR A 188 -9.56 -9.61 -4.63
C TYR A 188 -9.42 -8.10 -4.47
N THR A 189 -9.81 -7.35 -5.51
CA THR A 189 -9.85 -5.89 -5.50
C THR A 189 -11.28 -5.41 -5.27
N SER A 190 -11.44 -4.46 -4.35
CA SER A 190 -12.68 -3.71 -4.22
C SER A 190 -12.79 -2.74 -5.40
N GLY A 191 -13.49 -3.13 -6.46
CA GLY A 191 -13.85 -2.20 -7.53
C GLY A 191 -14.68 -1.04 -6.97
N THR A 192 -14.58 0.14 -7.59
CA THR A 192 -15.40 1.32 -7.24
C THR A 192 -16.89 1.05 -7.47
N THR A 193 -17.24 0.05 -8.27
CA THR A 193 -18.62 -0.32 -8.63
C THR A 193 -18.78 -1.83 -8.63
N GLY A 194 -19.46 -2.41 -7.63
CA GLY A 194 -19.86 -3.82 -7.64
C GLY A 194 -19.09 -4.75 -6.71
N ARG A 195 -19.21 -6.06 -6.96
CA ARG A 195 -18.55 -7.13 -6.18
C ARG A 195 -17.04 -7.13 -6.44
N PRO A 196 -16.21 -7.48 -5.44
CA PRO A 196 -14.77 -7.63 -5.62
C PRO A 196 -14.41 -8.60 -6.75
N LYS A 197 -13.41 -8.24 -7.57
CA LYS A 197 -12.90 -9.07 -8.68
C LYS A 197 -11.62 -9.77 -8.25
N GLY A 198 -11.48 -11.08 -8.51
CA GLY A 198 -10.27 -11.85 -8.24
C GLY A 198 -9.22 -11.66 -9.34
N CYS A 199 -8.12 -11.00 -9.02
CA CYS A 199 -6.96 -10.87 -9.92
C CYS A 199 -6.11 -12.13 -9.85
N MET A 200 -5.96 -12.84 -10.96
CA MET A 200 -5.15 -14.05 -11.08
C MET A 200 -3.68 -13.70 -11.29
N ILE A 201 -2.85 -13.93 -10.28
CA ILE A 201 -1.42 -13.65 -10.28
C ILE A 201 -0.65 -14.96 -10.35
N THR A 202 0.26 -15.08 -11.30
CA THR A 202 1.05 -16.29 -11.52
C THR A 202 2.33 -16.30 -10.65
N HIS A 203 2.94 -17.47 -10.52
CA HIS A 203 4.29 -17.58 -9.96
C HIS A 203 5.29 -16.73 -10.73
N GLY A 204 5.18 -16.69 -12.06
CA GLY A 204 6.02 -15.86 -12.92
C GLY A 204 5.93 -14.37 -12.64
N ASN A 205 4.73 -13.85 -12.35
CA ASN A 205 4.56 -12.46 -11.96
C ASN A 205 5.36 -12.14 -10.69
N LEU A 206 5.30 -13.00 -9.66
CA LEU A 206 6.02 -12.79 -8.41
C LEU A 206 7.53 -12.97 -8.56
N VAL A 207 7.98 -14.07 -9.18
CA VAL A 207 9.39 -14.42 -9.30
C VAL A 207 10.14 -13.49 -10.25
N ASN A 208 9.67 -13.37 -11.50
CA ASN A 208 10.38 -12.55 -12.50
C ASN A 208 10.43 -11.08 -12.10
N LEU A 209 9.32 -10.51 -11.57
CA LEU A 209 9.32 -9.13 -11.12
C LEU A 209 10.29 -8.93 -9.94
N SER A 210 10.32 -9.87 -8.97
CA SER A 210 11.24 -9.82 -7.84
C SER A 210 12.70 -9.87 -8.28
N LEU A 211 13.06 -10.77 -9.18
CA LEU A 211 14.43 -10.89 -9.70
C LEU A 211 14.83 -9.64 -10.49
N ASN A 212 13.95 -9.12 -11.33
CA ASN A 212 14.24 -7.94 -12.14
C ASN A 212 14.44 -6.67 -11.31
N ILE A 213 13.65 -6.47 -10.26
CA ILE A 213 13.86 -5.37 -9.32
C ILE A 213 15.15 -5.58 -8.52
N LEU A 214 15.42 -6.79 -8.03
CA LEU A 214 16.63 -7.11 -7.28
C LEU A 214 17.90 -6.83 -8.09
N HIS A 215 17.91 -7.18 -9.39
CA HIS A 215 19.07 -6.99 -10.27
C HIS A 215 19.13 -5.57 -10.89
N SER A 216 18.17 -4.69 -10.58
CA SER A 216 18.19 -3.28 -10.94
C SER A 216 19.06 -2.46 -9.98
N GLU A 217 18.96 -1.14 -10.06
CA GLU A 217 19.60 -0.22 -9.11
C GLU A 217 19.11 -0.41 -7.67
N MET A 218 17.97 -1.11 -7.47
CA MET A 218 17.43 -1.45 -6.14
C MET A 218 18.32 -2.44 -5.36
N LYS A 219 19.26 -3.14 -6.02
CA LYS A 219 20.26 -4.00 -5.35
C LYS A 219 21.07 -3.30 -4.25
N SER A 220 21.15 -1.97 -4.27
CA SER A 220 21.83 -1.19 -3.23
C SER A 220 20.97 -0.95 -1.98
N VAL A 221 19.67 -1.21 -2.07
CA VAL A 221 18.69 -1.11 -0.96
C VAL A 221 18.34 -2.48 -0.43
N LEU A 222 18.07 -3.42 -1.35
CA LEU A 222 17.64 -4.79 -1.09
C LEU A 222 18.87 -5.70 -1.04
N THR A 223 19.50 -5.78 0.11
CA THR A 223 20.70 -6.60 0.33
C THR A 223 20.41 -7.67 1.36
N ARG A 224 21.19 -8.75 1.36
CA ARG A 224 21.07 -9.82 2.35
C ARG A 224 21.23 -9.33 3.80
N ASP A 225 22.05 -8.30 4.02
CA ASP A 225 22.29 -7.72 5.34
C ASP A 225 21.24 -6.66 5.73
N SER A 226 20.39 -6.24 4.80
CA SER A 226 19.36 -5.24 5.08
C SER A 226 18.15 -5.85 5.78
N LYS A 227 17.44 -5.02 6.55
CA LYS A 227 16.26 -5.45 7.28
C LYS A 227 15.13 -4.43 7.16
N THR A 228 13.90 -4.95 7.15
CA THR A 228 12.68 -4.14 7.09
C THR A 228 11.61 -4.66 8.04
N ILE A 229 10.63 -3.81 8.32
CA ILE A 229 9.43 -4.19 9.08
C ILE A 229 8.20 -3.97 8.21
N LEU A 230 7.36 -4.98 8.08
CA LEU A 230 6.10 -4.92 7.35
C LEU A 230 4.94 -4.69 8.31
N PHE A 231 4.08 -3.74 7.99
CA PHE A 231 2.89 -3.36 8.77
C PHE A 231 1.69 -3.03 7.88
N ILE A 232 1.89 -2.94 6.55
CA ILE A 232 0.79 -2.81 5.58
C ILE A 232 0.15 -4.19 5.41
N PRO A 233 -1.18 -4.31 5.26
CA PRO A 233 -1.85 -5.60 5.11
C PRO A 233 -1.24 -6.47 4.00
N LEU A 234 -0.82 -7.70 4.35
CA LEU A 234 -0.30 -8.68 3.40
C LEU A 234 -1.38 -9.22 2.44
N ALA A 235 -2.65 -9.02 2.77
CA ALA A 235 -3.75 -9.24 1.84
C ALA A 235 -3.70 -8.27 0.64
N HIS A 236 -3.00 -7.13 0.76
CA HIS A 236 -2.77 -6.21 -0.34
C HIS A 236 -1.49 -6.58 -1.10
N ILE A 237 -1.58 -6.62 -2.44
CA ILE A 237 -0.48 -7.05 -3.31
C ILE A 237 0.82 -6.27 -3.08
N PHE A 238 0.76 -4.98 -2.74
CA PHE A 238 1.94 -4.14 -2.55
C PHE A 238 2.83 -4.65 -1.41
N ALA A 239 2.29 -4.87 -0.20
CA ALA A 239 3.06 -5.41 0.92
C ALA A 239 3.50 -6.86 0.65
N ARG A 240 2.62 -7.65 0.07
CA ARG A 240 2.90 -9.05 -0.26
C ARG A 240 4.02 -9.19 -1.30
N PHE A 241 4.02 -8.36 -2.34
CA PHE A 241 5.12 -8.32 -3.31
C PHE A 241 6.46 -8.00 -2.62
N ILE A 242 6.50 -7.05 -1.69
CA ILE A 242 7.72 -6.76 -0.93
C ILE A 242 8.14 -7.94 -0.07
N SER A 243 7.21 -8.73 0.46
CA SER A 243 7.55 -9.99 1.14
C SER A 243 8.30 -10.95 0.20
N PHE A 244 7.82 -11.16 -1.03
CA PHE A 244 8.56 -11.94 -2.04
C PHE A 244 9.90 -11.30 -2.43
N GLN A 245 9.94 -9.98 -2.51
CA GLN A 245 11.17 -9.25 -2.80
C GLN A 245 12.24 -9.46 -1.71
N THR A 246 11.82 -9.52 -0.44
CA THR A 246 12.74 -9.81 0.68
C THR A 246 13.18 -11.26 0.69
N LEU A 247 12.34 -12.21 0.31
CA LEU A 247 12.74 -13.60 0.08
C LEU A 247 13.78 -13.69 -1.03
N ALA A 248 13.59 -13.02 -2.16
CA ALA A 248 14.54 -13.01 -3.26
C ALA A 248 15.90 -12.41 -2.86
N SER A 249 15.93 -11.36 -2.05
CA SER A 249 17.16 -10.68 -1.62
C SER A 249 17.84 -11.34 -0.41
N GLY A 250 17.11 -12.13 0.38
CA GLY A 250 17.54 -12.61 1.69
C GLY A 250 17.52 -11.55 2.78
N SER A 251 16.84 -10.41 2.57
CA SER A 251 16.71 -9.36 3.58
C SER A 251 15.88 -9.85 4.77
N LYS A 252 16.28 -9.47 6.00
CA LYS A 252 15.55 -9.86 7.22
C LYS A 252 14.26 -9.07 7.38
N VAL A 253 13.16 -9.77 7.66
CA VAL A 253 11.82 -9.19 7.80
C VAL A 253 11.27 -9.37 9.21
N ALA A 254 10.75 -8.29 9.77
CA ALA A 254 9.86 -8.31 10.93
C ALA A 254 8.44 -7.90 10.51
N HIS A 255 7.45 -8.21 11.34
CA HIS A 255 6.07 -7.86 11.11
C HIS A 255 5.48 -7.14 12.33
N THR A 256 4.65 -6.12 12.08
CA THR A 256 3.90 -5.41 13.13
C THR A 256 2.41 -5.46 12.76
N PRO A 257 1.59 -6.23 13.49
CA PRO A 257 0.15 -6.33 13.21
C PRO A 257 -0.63 -5.09 13.62
N ASP A 258 -0.19 -4.39 14.66
CA ASP A 258 -0.84 -3.18 15.19
C ASP A 258 -0.03 -1.92 14.82
N VAL A 259 -0.59 -1.07 13.96
CA VAL A 259 0.02 0.20 13.53
C VAL A 259 0.31 1.14 14.72
N LYS A 260 -0.42 1.01 15.85
CA LYS A 260 -0.16 1.79 17.07
C LYS A 260 1.18 1.43 17.71
N GLN A 261 1.66 0.20 17.51
CA GLN A 261 2.97 -0.28 17.97
C GLN A 261 4.11 0.02 16.98
N LEU A 262 3.81 0.58 15.81
CA LEU A 262 4.80 0.77 14.76
C LEU A 262 6.02 1.60 15.22
N VAL A 263 5.81 2.72 15.91
CA VAL A 263 6.92 3.61 16.34
C VAL A 263 7.81 2.93 17.40
N PRO A 264 7.30 2.29 18.45
CA PRO A 264 8.10 1.44 19.34
C PRO A 264 8.87 0.33 18.59
N ASP A 265 8.21 -0.34 17.66
CA ASP A 265 8.81 -1.45 16.89
C ASP A 265 9.91 -0.96 15.95
N LEU A 266 9.72 0.17 15.26
CA LEU A 266 10.77 0.81 14.46
C LEU A 266 12.02 1.13 15.30
N LYS A 267 11.83 1.64 16.52
CA LYS A 267 12.95 2.00 17.42
C LYS A 267 13.70 0.77 17.94
N SER A 268 13.01 -0.32 18.23
CA SER A 268 13.63 -1.55 18.76
C SER A 268 14.23 -2.42 17.66
N PHE A 269 13.59 -2.53 16.49
CA PHE A 269 14.06 -3.34 15.36
C PHE A 269 15.11 -2.63 14.51
N GLN A 270 15.00 -1.31 14.36
CA GLN A 270 15.93 -0.45 13.60
C GLN A 270 16.09 -0.89 12.13
N PRO A 271 15.03 -0.82 11.31
CA PRO A 271 15.09 -1.23 9.91
C PRO A 271 16.01 -0.32 9.08
N ASP A 272 16.59 -0.87 7.99
CA ASP A 272 17.44 -0.14 7.04
C ASP A 272 16.63 0.52 5.93
N PHE A 273 15.50 -0.11 5.55
CA PHE A 273 14.52 0.45 4.63
C PHE A 273 13.09 0.20 5.10
N LEU A 274 12.14 1.00 4.60
CA LEU A 274 10.72 0.88 4.94
C LEU A 274 9.87 0.79 3.69
N LEU A 275 8.76 0.05 3.81
CA LEU A 275 7.63 0.12 2.91
C LEU A 275 6.49 0.84 3.62
N ALA A 276 5.98 1.93 3.04
CA ALA A 276 4.88 2.65 3.64
C ALA A 276 3.96 3.29 2.58
N VAL A 277 2.70 3.48 2.94
CA VAL A 277 1.78 4.34 2.19
C VAL A 277 2.02 5.81 2.55
N PRO A 278 1.64 6.79 1.69
CA PRO A 278 1.85 8.21 1.92
C PRO A 278 1.41 8.70 3.31
N ARG A 279 0.27 8.23 3.80
CA ARG A 279 -0.28 8.60 5.11
C ARG A 279 0.68 8.36 6.30
N VAL A 280 1.55 7.38 6.20
CA VAL A 280 2.55 7.10 7.25
C VAL A 280 3.59 8.23 7.30
N PHE A 281 4.06 8.70 6.15
CA PHE A 281 5.00 9.81 6.06
C PHE A 281 4.36 11.13 6.51
N GLU A 282 3.10 11.37 6.15
CA GLU A 282 2.29 12.50 6.63
C GLU A 282 2.19 12.48 8.16
N LYS A 283 1.83 11.33 8.77
CA LYS A 283 1.77 11.19 10.23
C LYS A 283 3.12 11.43 10.92
N VAL A 284 4.23 10.93 10.35
CA VAL A 284 5.58 11.18 10.90
C VAL A 284 5.91 12.67 10.85
N TYR A 285 5.65 13.35 9.73
CA TYR A 285 5.86 14.78 9.58
C TYR A 285 5.02 15.58 10.58
N ASN A 286 3.71 15.34 10.59
CA ASN A 286 2.76 16.07 11.43
C ASN A 286 3.01 15.85 12.92
N SER A 287 3.28 14.62 13.35
CA SER A 287 3.65 14.34 14.73
C SER A 287 4.94 15.04 15.15
N ALA A 288 5.94 15.12 14.27
CA ALA A 288 7.18 15.83 14.55
C ALA A 288 6.97 17.35 14.64
N LEU A 289 6.11 17.91 13.81
CA LEU A 289 5.70 19.32 13.85
C LEU A 289 4.95 19.64 15.15
N LEU A 290 3.94 18.86 15.51
CA LEU A 290 3.15 19.03 16.73
C LEU A 290 4.04 18.99 17.98
N ASN A 291 4.89 17.97 18.10
CA ASN A 291 5.87 17.88 19.22
C ASN A 291 6.80 19.10 19.28
N ALA A 292 7.20 19.66 18.13
CA ALA A 292 8.01 20.87 18.09
C ALA A 292 7.22 22.10 18.53
N GLN A 293 5.96 22.21 18.15
CA GLN A 293 5.05 23.30 18.54
C GLN A 293 4.78 23.29 20.03
N GLU A 294 4.43 22.14 20.61
CA GLU A 294 4.24 21.96 22.06
C GLU A 294 5.49 22.33 22.86
N GLY A 295 6.66 22.01 22.34
CA GLY A 295 7.96 22.41 22.92
C GLY A 295 8.37 23.86 22.63
N GLY A 296 7.50 24.73 22.08
CA GLY A 296 7.80 26.12 21.73
C GLY A 296 8.81 26.29 20.58
N LYS A 297 9.04 25.25 19.77
CA LYS A 297 10.04 25.19 18.69
C LYS A 297 9.40 25.07 17.29
N GLY A 298 8.09 25.34 17.14
CA GLY A 298 7.37 25.22 15.87
C GLY A 298 8.05 26.01 14.74
N LYS A 299 8.39 27.28 14.95
CA LYS A 299 9.12 28.10 13.96
C LYS A 299 10.50 27.56 13.59
N ILE A 300 11.16 26.83 14.50
CA ILE A 300 12.44 26.17 14.22
C ILE A 300 12.21 24.96 13.31
N PHE A 301 11.14 24.21 13.57
CA PHE A 301 10.74 23.08 12.72
C PHE A 301 10.41 23.55 11.29
N GLU A 302 9.53 24.54 11.15
CA GLU A 302 9.14 25.11 9.84
C GLU A 302 10.36 25.56 9.02
N ARG A 303 11.28 26.31 9.67
CA ARG A 303 12.50 26.74 9.02
C ARG A 303 13.46 25.59 8.68
N GLY A 304 13.49 24.56 9.51
CA GLY A 304 14.21 23.31 9.22
C GLY A 304 13.61 22.57 8.04
N ALA A 305 12.28 22.51 7.96
CA ALA A 305 11.57 21.88 6.84
C ALA A 305 11.84 22.61 5.52
N GLU A 306 11.79 23.95 5.50
CA GLU A 306 12.17 24.76 4.33
C GLU A 306 13.63 24.48 3.88
N VAL A 307 14.56 24.40 4.82
CA VAL A 307 15.97 24.09 4.53
C VAL A 307 16.13 22.68 3.98
N ALA A 308 15.40 21.68 4.52
CA ALA A 308 15.41 20.31 4.01
C ALA A 308 14.90 20.24 2.55
N VAL A 309 13.77 20.88 2.27
CA VAL A 309 13.19 20.95 0.92
C VAL A 309 14.15 21.66 -0.05
N ALA A 310 14.68 22.83 0.34
CA ALA A 310 15.63 23.58 -0.49
C ALA A 310 16.92 22.78 -0.76
N TYR A 311 17.43 22.05 0.25
CA TYR A 311 18.59 21.18 0.11
C TYR A 311 18.34 20.03 -0.87
N SER A 312 17.18 19.37 -0.75
CA SER A 312 16.78 18.29 -1.66
C SER A 312 16.66 18.78 -3.10
N LYS A 313 15.98 19.91 -3.34
CA LYS A 313 15.85 20.52 -4.67
C LYS A 313 17.22 20.92 -5.27
N ALA A 314 18.08 21.53 -4.46
CA ALA A 314 19.43 21.89 -4.90
C ALA A 314 20.30 20.66 -5.24
N LYS A 315 20.13 19.55 -4.50
CA LYS A 315 20.82 18.28 -4.80
C LYS A 315 20.31 17.67 -6.11
N GLU A 316 19.04 17.79 -6.42
CA GLU A 316 18.43 17.31 -7.67
C GLU A 316 18.90 18.12 -8.88
N SER A 317 19.07 19.44 -8.73
CA SER A 317 19.65 20.31 -9.77
C SER A 317 21.18 20.21 -9.92
N GLY A 318 21.85 19.32 -9.17
CA GLY A 318 23.26 18.98 -9.32
C GLY A 318 24.25 19.80 -8.47
N SER A 319 23.83 20.89 -7.79
CA SER A 319 24.73 21.68 -6.96
C SER A 319 24.08 22.26 -5.71
N VAL A 320 24.74 22.09 -4.57
CA VAL A 320 24.31 22.67 -3.28
C VAL A 320 25.29 23.72 -2.83
N GLY A 321 24.84 24.97 -2.71
CA GLY A 321 25.66 26.08 -2.24
C GLY A 321 26.19 25.90 -0.80
N VAL A 322 27.36 26.43 -0.49
CA VAL A 322 28.04 26.27 0.82
C VAL A 322 27.15 26.75 1.98
N GLY A 323 26.48 27.90 1.83
CA GLY A 323 25.57 28.42 2.86
C GLY A 323 24.40 27.52 3.17
N LEU A 324 23.84 26.85 2.16
CA LEU A 324 22.73 25.88 2.32
C LEU A 324 23.23 24.58 2.99
N ARG A 325 24.44 24.10 2.65
CA ARG A 325 25.10 22.96 3.32
C ARG A 325 25.30 23.23 4.82
N LEU A 326 25.76 24.42 5.17
CA LEU A 326 25.96 24.78 6.58
C LEU A 326 24.64 24.86 7.34
N LYS A 327 23.60 25.50 6.77
CA LYS A 327 22.26 25.53 7.37
C LYS A 327 21.70 24.10 7.56
N HIS A 328 21.82 23.27 6.53
CA HIS A 328 21.39 21.88 6.58
C HIS A 328 22.10 21.09 7.69
N TRP A 329 23.42 21.24 7.84
CA TRP A 329 24.19 20.60 8.91
C TRP A 329 23.72 21.03 10.31
N VAL A 330 23.41 22.33 10.51
CA VAL A 330 22.85 22.82 11.79
C VAL A 330 21.50 22.17 12.08
N PHE A 331 20.60 22.14 11.11
CA PHE A 331 19.28 21.52 11.28
C PHE A 331 19.36 20.00 11.39
N ASP A 332 20.38 19.36 10.84
CA ASP A 332 20.61 17.92 11.04
C ASP A 332 20.80 17.60 12.53
N LYS A 333 21.60 18.37 13.23
CA LYS A 333 21.82 18.22 14.68
C LYS A 333 20.60 18.58 15.53
N LEU A 334 19.85 19.59 15.13
CA LEU A 334 18.73 20.12 15.92
C LEU A 334 17.43 19.34 15.70
N LEU A 335 17.18 18.88 14.47
CA LEU A 335 15.88 18.38 14.02
C LEU A 335 15.95 17.03 13.30
N TYR A 336 16.73 16.93 12.18
CA TYR A 336 16.61 15.78 11.29
C TYR A 336 17.04 14.46 11.92
N SER A 337 18.08 14.50 12.77
CA SER A 337 18.50 13.32 13.55
C SER A 337 17.39 12.77 14.44
N LYS A 338 16.50 13.61 14.97
CA LYS A 338 15.36 13.19 15.82
C LYS A 338 14.25 12.56 14.97
N ILE A 339 13.99 13.11 13.78
CA ILE A 339 13.02 12.54 12.84
C ILE A 339 13.48 11.16 12.39
N ARG A 340 14.76 11.01 11.99
CA ARG A 340 15.33 9.71 11.67
C ARG A 340 15.27 8.73 12.85
N ALA A 341 15.54 9.20 14.07
CA ALA A 341 15.46 8.37 15.28
C ALA A 341 14.02 7.86 15.55
N ALA A 342 13.00 8.66 15.23
CA ALA A 342 11.59 8.23 15.31
C ALA A 342 11.28 7.11 14.32
N MET A 343 12.00 7.05 13.19
CA MET A 343 11.90 5.99 12.16
C MET A 343 12.89 4.82 12.42
N GLY A 344 13.45 4.70 13.63
CA GLY A 344 14.40 3.64 13.99
C GLY A 344 15.89 4.01 13.85
N GLY A 345 16.22 5.18 13.33
CA GLY A 345 17.59 5.74 13.25
C GLY A 345 18.43 5.25 12.07
N HIS A 346 18.11 4.12 11.46
CA HIS A 346 18.89 3.45 10.40
C HIS A 346 18.26 3.58 9.01
N VAL A 347 16.98 3.94 8.89
CA VAL A 347 16.27 4.06 7.61
C VAL A 347 16.95 5.11 6.72
N LYS A 348 17.48 4.66 5.59
CA LYS A 348 18.08 5.50 4.53
C LYS A 348 17.18 5.61 3.31
N ASP A 349 16.43 4.57 3.04
CA ASP A 349 15.56 4.44 1.88
C ASP A 349 14.16 4.01 2.32
N ALA A 350 13.16 4.53 1.63
CA ALA A 350 11.79 4.09 1.82
C ALA A 350 11.11 3.94 0.45
N ILE A 351 10.19 2.97 0.35
CA ILE A 351 9.37 2.75 -0.83
C ILE A 351 7.96 3.23 -0.49
N SER A 352 7.42 4.14 -1.28
CA SER A 352 6.07 4.65 -1.13
C SER A 352 5.20 4.25 -2.32
N GLY A 353 3.99 3.79 -2.05
CA GLY A 353 3.03 3.40 -3.09
C GLY A 353 1.60 3.37 -2.56
N GLY A 354 0.65 3.02 -3.45
CA GLY A 354 -0.77 2.95 -3.12
C GLY A 354 -1.51 4.28 -3.13
N GLY A 355 -0.80 5.41 -3.25
CA GLY A 355 -1.31 6.77 -3.38
C GLY A 355 -0.18 7.76 -3.60
N PRO A 356 -0.47 9.02 -3.97
CA PRO A 356 0.56 10.06 -4.16
C PRO A 356 1.09 10.58 -2.82
N LEU A 357 2.39 10.81 -2.73
CA LEU A 357 3.02 11.37 -1.52
C LEU A 357 3.05 12.90 -1.51
N GLY A 358 2.93 13.55 -2.63
CA GLY A 358 3.13 14.98 -2.75
C GLY A 358 4.62 15.39 -2.73
N ALA A 359 4.98 16.28 -3.66
CA ALA A 359 6.38 16.67 -3.88
C ALA A 359 7.04 17.33 -2.66
N TYR A 360 6.26 18.06 -1.84
CA TYR A 360 6.79 18.73 -0.65
C TYR A 360 7.34 17.71 0.37
N LEU A 361 6.55 16.70 0.72
CA LEU A 361 6.96 15.67 1.69
C LEU A 361 8.09 14.79 1.13
N SER A 362 8.04 14.46 -0.15
CA SER A 362 9.11 13.72 -0.82
C SER A 362 10.44 14.46 -0.75
N HIS A 363 10.47 15.77 -1.05
CA HIS A 363 11.66 16.62 -0.87
C HIS A 363 12.06 16.78 0.60
N PHE A 364 11.10 16.93 1.51
CA PHE A 364 11.39 17.06 2.94
C PHE A 364 12.12 15.83 3.47
N PHE A 365 11.58 14.62 3.30
CA PHE A 365 12.21 13.40 3.78
C PHE A 365 13.58 13.15 3.13
N ARG A 366 13.69 13.40 1.82
CA ARG A 366 14.98 13.33 1.13
C ARG A 366 15.99 14.33 1.72
N GLY A 367 15.55 15.53 2.08
CA GLY A 367 16.37 16.52 2.78
C GLY A 367 16.73 16.11 4.21
N VAL A 368 15.86 15.40 4.90
CA VAL A 368 16.10 14.80 6.23
C VAL A 368 17.08 13.62 6.16
N GLY A 369 17.31 13.04 4.99
CA GLY A 369 18.20 11.91 4.76
C GLY A 369 17.52 10.57 4.59
N VAL A 370 16.20 10.55 4.37
CA VAL A 370 15.42 9.36 4.01
C VAL A 370 14.98 9.49 2.56
N ASN A 371 15.56 8.69 1.66
CA ASN A 371 15.26 8.76 0.23
C ASN A 371 13.99 7.98 -0.08
N ILE A 372 12.86 8.68 -0.22
CA ILE A 372 11.61 8.04 -0.61
C ILE A 372 11.61 7.78 -2.11
N LYS A 373 11.30 6.54 -2.47
CA LYS A 373 11.15 6.05 -3.83
C LYS A 373 9.68 5.76 -4.08
N GLU A 374 9.02 6.68 -4.76
CA GLU A 374 7.63 6.45 -5.16
C GLU A 374 7.57 5.45 -6.29
N GLY A 375 6.60 4.52 -6.21
CA GLY A 375 6.30 3.55 -7.24
C GLY A 375 4.81 3.53 -7.54
N TYR A 376 4.47 3.09 -8.74
CA TYR A 376 3.10 2.95 -9.20
C TYR A 376 2.83 1.54 -9.69
N GLY A 377 1.66 1.06 -9.33
CA GLY A 377 1.11 -0.21 -9.78
C GLY A 377 -0.25 -0.49 -9.16
N LEU A 378 -0.85 -1.53 -9.63
CA LEU A 378 -2.18 -2.02 -9.29
C LEU A 378 -2.07 -3.48 -8.86
N THR A 379 -3.15 -4.06 -8.38
CA THR A 379 -3.21 -5.52 -8.17
C THR A 379 -3.02 -6.25 -9.51
N GLU A 380 -3.60 -5.72 -10.56
CA GLU A 380 -3.51 -6.20 -11.93
C GLU A 380 -2.08 -6.11 -12.54
N THR A 381 -1.19 -5.39 -11.88
CA THR A 381 0.24 -5.31 -12.26
C THR A 381 1.17 -5.89 -11.19
N THR A 382 0.67 -6.73 -10.30
CA THR A 382 1.44 -7.46 -9.26
C THR A 382 2.31 -6.54 -8.38
N ALA A 383 1.92 -5.32 -8.17
CA ALA A 383 2.61 -4.20 -7.55
C ALA A 383 3.39 -3.34 -8.58
N PRO A 384 4.67 -2.92 -8.43
CA PRO A 384 5.16 -1.79 -9.21
C PRO A 384 5.38 -2.14 -10.68
N VAL A 385 4.67 -1.42 -11.56
CA VAL A 385 5.05 -1.35 -12.98
C VAL A 385 6.11 -0.26 -13.21
N THR A 386 6.08 0.83 -12.40
CA THR A 386 7.14 1.85 -12.38
C THR A 386 7.62 2.08 -10.95
N VAL A 387 8.88 2.49 -10.80
CA VAL A 387 9.46 2.85 -9.49
C VAL A 387 10.64 3.81 -9.67
N ASN A 388 10.72 4.81 -8.79
CA ASN A 388 11.92 5.61 -8.63
C ASN A 388 13.04 4.74 -8.04
N ARG A 389 14.22 4.74 -8.64
CA ARG A 389 15.35 3.88 -8.25
C ARG A 389 16.55 4.70 -7.82
N PRO A 390 17.49 4.15 -7.03
CA PRO A 390 18.74 4.84 -6.69
C PRO A 390 19.45 5.39 -7.93
N GLY A 391 19.81 6.67 -7.89
CA GLY A 391 20.43 7.36 -9.03
C GLY A 391 19.46 7.75 -10.17
N LYS A 392 18.24 7.23 -10.16
CA LYS A 392 17.16 7.52 -11.13
C LYS A 392 15.88 7.90 -10.39
N THR A 393 15.96 8.92 -9.54
CA THR A 393 14.82 9.43 -8.75
C THR A 393 14.46 10.83 -9.21
N ARG A 394 13.20 11.06 -9.56
CA ARG A 394 12.63 12.37 -9.87
C ARG A 394 11.40 12.60 -8.99
N VAL A 395 11.51 13.58 -8.09
CA VAL A 395 10.40 13.90 -7.17
C VAL A 395 9.19 14.43 -7.96
N GLY A 396 7.98 14.01 -7.57
CA GLY A 396 6.74 14.34 -8.27
C GLY A 396 6.41 13.39 -9.41
N THR A 397 7.21 12.33 -9.62
CA THR A 397 6.94 11.24 -10.55
C THR A 397 6.92 9.90 -9.82
N VAL A 398 6.30 8.90 -10.41
CA VAL A 398 6.31 7.52 -9.92
C VAL A 398 7.43 6.67 -10.56
N GLY A 399 8.45 7.33 -11.12
CA GLY A 399 9.63 6.69 -11.69
C GLY A 399 9.46 6.21 -13.12
N GLN A 400 10.44 5.43 -13.57
CA GLN A 400 10.47 4.76 -14.86
C GLN A 400 9.97 3.32 -14.72
N PRO A 401 9.56 2.63 -15.81
CA PRO A 401 9.20 1.21 -15.74
C PRO A 401 10.29 0.36 -15.08
N ALA A 402 9.85 -0.64 -14.32
CA ALA A 402 10.75 -1.67 -13.81
C ALA A 402 11.32 -2.49 -14.98
N PRO A 403 12.52 -3.10 -14.85
CA PRO A 403 13.01 -3.99 -15.88
C PRO A 403 12.01 -5.14 -16.14
N GLY A 404 11.77 -5.44 -17.41
CA GLY A 404 10.74 -6.38 -17.87
C GLY A 404 9.34 -5.77 -18.00
N CYS A 405 9.16 -4.48 -17.70
CA CYS A 405 7.87 -3.77 -17.76
C CYS A 405 7.88 -2.63 -18.77
N GLY A 406 6.69 -2.17 -19.17
CA GLY A 406 6.50 -1.05 -20.09
C GLY A 406 5.29 -0.20 -19.74
N ILE A 407 5.35 1.05 -20.18
CA ILE A 407 4.26 2.03 -20.10
C ILE A 407 4.02 2.61 -21.49
N ARG A 408 2.74 2.73 -21.86
CA ARG A 408 2.27 3.48 -23.02
C ARG A 408 1.19 4.46 -22.60
N ILE A 409 1.20 5.63 -23.17
CA ILE A 409 0.12 6.62 -23.00
C ILE A 409 -0.78 6.57 -24.22
N ALA A 410 -2.03 6.21 -24.01
CA ALA A 410 -3.05 6.17 -25.07
C ALA A 410 -3.44 7.59 -25.53
N GLU A 411 -4.18 7.70 -26.64
CA GLU A 411 -4.60 9.00 -27.21
C GLU A 411 -5.45 9.83 -26.23
N ASP A 412 -6.23 9.19 -25.37
CA ASP A 412 -7.05 9.82 -24.34
C ASP A 412 -6.29 10.09 -23.02
N GLY A 413 -4.98 9.86 -23.00
CA GLY A 413 -4.12 10.04 -21.83
C GLY A 413 -4.12 8.86 -20.85
N GLU A 414 -4.84 7.76 -21.13
CA GLU A 414 -4.85 6.58 -20.28
C GLU A 414 -3.48 5.89 -20.25
N ILE A 415 -3.03 5.53 -19.05
CA ILE A 415 -1.80 4.77 -18.85
C ILE A 415 -2.08 3.29 -19.16
N LEU A 416 -1.30 2.69 -20.04
CA LEU A 416 -1.33 1.26 -20.34
C LEU A 416 -0.07 0.62 -19.78
N ALA A 417 -0.21 -0.52 -19.09
CA ALA A 417 0.89 -1.29 -18.51
C ALA A 417 1.16 -2.57 -19.28
N TYR A 418 2.44 -2.95 -19.41
CA TYR A 418 2.88 -4.12 -20.17
C TYR A 418 3.99 -4.88 -19.44
N GLY A 419 4.11 -6.18 -19.68
CA GLY A 419 5.26 -7.00 -19.33
C GLY A 419 5.03 -7.98 -18.18
N ILE A 420 6.14 -8.40 -17.56
CA ILE A 420 6.18 -9.47 -16.54
C ILE A 420 5.35 -9.17 -15.29
N CYS A 421 5.01 -7.91 -15.05
CA CYS A 421 4.17 -7.50 -13.93
C CYS A 421 2.68 -7.74 -14.17
N VAL A 422 2.23 -7.83 -15.43
CA VAL A 422 0.79 -7.88 -15.77
C VAL A 422 0.21 -9.24 -15.42
N PHE A 423 -0.91 -9.23 -14.71
CA PHE A 423 -1.63 -10.42 -14.23
C PHE A 423 -2.18 -11.28 -15.39
N LYS A 424 -2.57 -12.51 -15.07
CA LYS A 424 -3.15 -13.44 -16.06
C LYS A 424 -4.56 -13.05 -16.51
N GLY A 425 -5.29 -12.29 -15.69
CA GLY A 425 -6.66 -11.86 -15.94
C GLY A 425 -7.53 -11.93 -14.68
N TYR A 426 -8.81 -11.65 -14.84
CA TYR A 426 -9.80 -11.75 -13.75
C TYR A 426 -10.43 -13.13 -13.70
N LEU A 427 -10.47 -13.72 -12.50
CA LEU A 427 -11.09 -15.02 -12.24
C LEU A 427 -12.58 -14.99 -12.63
N ASN A 428 -13.03 -15.99 -13.38
CA ASN A 428 -14.42 -16.15 -13.84
C ASN A 428 -15.00 -14.96 -14.65
N LEU A 429 -14.13 -14.03 -15.13
CA LEU A 429 -14.53 -12.85 -15.89
C LEU A 429 -13.72 -12.71 -17.19
N PRO A 430 -13.80 -13.68 -18.14
CA PRO A 430 -12.98 -13.67 -19.36
C PRO A 430 -13.31 -12.48 -20.27
N GLU A 431 -14.57 -12.07 -20.37
CA GLU A 431 -14.98 -10.91 -21.17
C GLU A 431 -14.36 -9.62 -20.64
N LYS A 432 -14.39 -9.42 -19.31
CA LYS A 432 -13.77 -8.27 -18.66
C LYS A 432 -12.25 -8.29 -18.82
N THR A 433 -11.64 -9.45 -18.77
CA THR A 433 -10.21 -9.62 -19.04
C THR A 433 -9.88 -9.18 -20.48
N ALA A 434 -10.62 -9.64 -21.46
CA ALA A 434 -10.41 -9.29 -22.86
C ALA A 434 -10.66 -7.80 -23.18
N GLU A 435 -11.54 -7.15 -22.40
CA GLU A 435 -11.81 -5.70 -22.52
C GLU A 435 -10.64 -4.85 -21.98
N GLU A 436 -10.03 -5.26 -20.86
CA GLU A 436 -8.99 -4.48 -20.17
C GLU A 436 -7.56 -4.91 -20.54
N LEU A 437 -7.36 -6.15 -21.03
CA LEU A 437 -6.07 -6.67 -21.48
C LEU A 437 -6.07 -6.92 -22.99
N VAL A 438 -5.51 -5.97 -23.74
CA VAL A 438 -5.51 -5.98 -25.21
C VAL A 438 -4.07 -6.00 -25.74
N ASP A 439 -3.73 -7.00 -26.56
CA ASP A 439 -2.39 -7.18 -27.14
C ASP A 439 -1.24 -7.16 -26.10
N GLY A 440 -1.50 -7.69 -24.91
CA GLY A 440 -0.56 -7.73 -23.79
C GLY A 440 -0.46 -6.41 -22.99
N TRP A 441 -1.19 -5.37 -23.39
CA TRP A 441 -1.29 -4.10 -22.69
C TRP A 441 -2.53 -4.06 -21.80
N PHE A 442 -2.33 -3.83 -20.50
CA PHE A 442 -3.40 -3.68 -19.53
C PHE A 442 -3.82 -2.21 -19.40
N ARG A 443 -5.10 -1.94 -19.52
CA ARG A 443 -5.74 -0.62 -19.37
C ARG A 443 -5.93 -0.31 -17.90
N THR A 444 -5.11 0.60 -17.35
CA THR A 444 -5.09 0.85 -15.90
C THR A 444 -6.28 1.67 -15.40
N GLY A 445 -6.92 2.42 -16.27
CA GLY A 445 -7.93 3.42 -15.93
C GLY A 445 -7.34 4.68 -15.26
N ASP A 446 -6.03 4.77 -15.13
CA ASP A 446 -5.33 5.96 -14.62
C ASP A 446 -4.87 6.83 -15.79
N ILE A 447 -4.83 8.14 -15.58
CA ILE A 447 -4.41 9.14 -16.57
C ILE A 447 -3.05 9.71 -16.19
N GLY A 448 -2.18 9.91 -17.17
CA GLY A 448 -0.85 10.46 -16.93
C GLY A 448 -0.06 10.77 -18.19
N HIS A 449 1.21 11.07 -17.99
CA HIS A 449 2.13 11.35 -19.11
C HIS A 449 3.54 10.89 -18.77
N LEU A 450 4.31 10.59 -19.82
CA LEU A 450 5.74 10.33 -19.75
C LEU A 450 6.50 11.59 -20.13
N ASP A 451 7.54 11.93 -19.37
CA ASP A 451 8.50 12.95 -19.81
C ASP A 451 9.51 12.38 -20.85
N ASP A 452 10.44 13.23 -21.33
CA ASP A 452 11.41 12.85 -22.35
C ASP A 452 12.43 11.80 -21.86
N ASP A 453 12.62 11.69 -20.54
CA ASP A 453 13.50 10.69 -19.92
C ASP A 453 12.74 9.41 -19.53
N GLY A 454 11.42 9.34 -19.78
CA GLY A 454 10.57 8.18 -19.49
C GLY A 454 10.10 8.05 -18.04
N PHE A 455 10.10 9.15 -17.28
CA PHE A 455 9.47 9.16 -15.96
C PHE A 455 7.97 9.39 -16.09
N LEU A 456 7.19 8.58 -15.37
CA LEU A 456 5.74 8.64 -15.38
C LEU A 456 5.23 9.61 -14.31
N THR A 457 4.35 10.52 -14.71
CA THR A 457 3.54 11.35 -13.80
C THR A 457 2.07 10.94 -13.94
N ILE A 458 1.41 10.61 -12.82
CA ILE A 458 -0.02 10.32 -12.76
C ILE A 458 -0.74 11.62 -12.48
N THR A 459 -1.81 11.92 -13.24
CA THR A 459 -2.58 13.16 -13.08
C THR A 459 -3.99 12.92 -12.57
N GLY A 460 -4.48 11.67 -12.58
CA GLY A 460 -5.80 11.34 -12.06
C GLY A 460 -6.28 9.96 -12.47
N ARG A 461 -7.52 9.67 -12.14
CA ARG A 461 -8.22 8.44 -12.49
C ARG A 461 -9.34 8.73 -13.48
N LYS A 462 -9.40 8.01 -14.58
CA LYS A 462 -10.35 8.24 -15.68
C LYS A 462 -11.81 8.25 -15.21
N LYS A 463 -12.18 7.32 -14.32
CA LYS A 463 -13.53 7.22 -13.74
C LYS A 463 -13.82 8.25 -12.65
N GLU A 464 -12.80 8.94 -12.15
CA GLU A 464 -12.93 9.94 -11.09
C GLU A 464 -12.82 11.37 -11.62
N ILE A 465 -12.53 11.53 -12.91
CA ILE A 465 -12.56 12.86 -13.54
C ILE A 465 -14.00 13.39 -13.48
N LEU A 466 -14.14 14.53 -12.83
CA LEU A 466 -15.41 15.25 -12.78
C LEU A 466 -15.59 16.08 -14.05
N VAL A 467 -16.77 16.01 -14.64
CA VAL A 467 -17.13 16.86 -15.78
C VAL A 467 -18.13 17.89 -15.29
N THR A 468 -17.70 19.13 -15.15
CA THR A 468 -18.60 20.22 -14.72
C THR A 468 -19.71 20.47 -15.74
N ALA A 469 -20.79 21.14 -15.35
CA ALA A 469 -21.88 21.51 -16.25
C ALA A 469 -21.42 22.37 -17.46
N SER A 470 -20.25 23.01 -17.37
CA SER A 470 -19.61 23.73 -18.48
C SER A 470 -18.78 22.84 -19.41
N GLY A 471 -18.71 21.52 -19.16
CA GLY A 471 -17.93 20.57 -19.93
C GLY A 471 -16.42 20.55 -19.60
N LYS A 472 -16.00 21.17 -18.49
CA LYS A 472 -14.60 21.15 -18.05
C LYS A 472 -14.30 19.89 -17.27
N ASN A 473 -13.24 19.18 -17.68
CA ASN A 473 -12.68 18.04 -16.94
C ASN A 473 -11.85 18.56 -15.76
N VAL A 474 -12.06 17.97 -14.58
CA VAL A 474 -11.35 18.27 -13.34
C VAL A 474 -10.83 16.97 -12.74
N ALA A 475 -9.55 16.91 -12.44
CA ALA A 475 -8.94 15.79 -11.74
C ALA A 475 -8.96 16.06 -10.21
N PRO A 476 -9.83 15.39 -9.43
CA PRO A 476 -10.02 15.69 -8.01
C PRO A 476 -8.76 15.49 -7.18
N ALA A 477 -8.02 14.40 -7.45
CA ALA A 477 -6.87 13.97 -6.67
C ALA A 477 -5.81 15.08 -6.49
N GLN A 478 -5.56 15.89 -7.53
CA GLN A 478 -4.59 16.97 -7.45
C GLN A 478 -4.93 18.02 -6.39
N LEU A 479 -6.22 18.36 -6.23
CA LEU A 479 -6.70 19.31 -5.22
C LEU A 479 -6.79 18.64 -3.85
N GLU A 480 -7.31 17.41 -3.79
CA GLU A 480 -7.50 16.64 -2.56
C GLU A 480 -6.17 16.40 -1.84
N ASP A 481 -5.14 15.98 -2.56
CA ASP A 481 -3.83 15.67 -1.99
C ASP A 481 -3.13 16.89 -1.41
N GLN A 482 -3.28 18.07 -2.02
CA GLN A 482 -2.70 19.30 -1.52
C GLN A 482 -3.37 19.78 -0.22
N ILE A 483 -4.69 19.63 -0.11
CA ILE A 483 -5.45 20.01 1.08
C ILE A 483 -5.20 19.02 2.20
N ARG A 484 -5.18 17.71 1.89
CA ARG A 484 -4.95 16.63 2.85
C ARG A 484 -3.53 16.64 3.44
N ALA A 485 -2.58 17.31 2.83
CA ALA A 485 -1.22 17.44 3.37
C ALA A 485 -1.15 18.21 4.71
N ASP A 486 -2.20 18.94 5.08
CA ASP A 486 -2.30 19.63 6.38
C ASP A 486 -2.69 18.67 7.52
N GLY A 487 -2.04 18.83 8.67
CA GLY A 487 -2.21 17.92 9.81
C GLY A 487 -3.59 17.92 10.45
N LEU A 488 -4.39 18.99 10.30
CA LEU A 488 -5.75 19.05 10.81
C LEU A 488 -6.73 18.26 9.93
N ILE A 489 -6.37 18.01 8.68
CA ILE A 489 -7.26 17.40 7.70
C ILE A 489 -7.08 15.87 7.71
N SER A 490 -8.17 15.14 7.88
CA SER A 490 -8.19 13.68 7.73
C SER A 490 -8.36 13.27 6.28
N GLN A 491 -9.48 13.68 5.68
CA GLN A 491 -9.82 13.34 4.29
C GLN A 491 -10.41 14.55 3.57
N VAL A 492 -10.34 14.49 2.24
CA VAL A 492 -10.95 15.48 1.34
C VAL A 492 -11.61 14.74 0.19
N MET A 493 -12.81 15.10 -0.15
CA MET A 493 -13.48 14.65 -1.37
C MET A 493 -13.94 15.84 -2.19
N VAL A 494 -13.36 16.05 -3.35
CA VAL A 494 -13.78 17.07 -4.32
C VAL A 494 -15.00 16.54 -5.08
N VAL A 495 -16.02 17.37 -5.19
CA VAL A 495 -17.29 17.11 -5.88
C VAL A 495 -17.57 18.19 -6.93
N GLY A 496 -18.35 17.87 -7.94
CA GLY A 496 -18.62 18.86 -9.01
C GLY A 496 -19.09 18.24 -10.32
N ASP A 497 -19.30 16.92 -10.37
CA ASP A 497 -19.79 16.27 -11.58
C ASP A 497 -21.19 16.77 -11.94
N ASN A 498 -21.35 17.24 -13.20
CA ASN A 498 -22.55 17.89 -13.71
C ASN A 498 -23.00 19.14 -12.90
N GLN A 499 -22.15 19.68 -12.03
CA GLN A 499 -22.45 20.85 -11.20
C GLN A 499 -21.89 22.15 -11.80
N ARG A 500 -22.44 23.29 -11.35
CA ARG A 500 -22.08 24.64 -11.84
C ARG A 500 -20.64 25.03 -11.50
N PHE A 501 -20.07 24.46 -10.45
CA PHE A 501 -18.71 24.70 -9.97
C PHE A 501 -18.21 23.51 -9.16
N VAL A 502 -16.90 23.47 -8.92
CA VAL A 502 -16.23 22.47 -8.11
C VAL A 502 -16.31 22.86 -6.63
N ALA A 503 -16.61 21.89 -5.77
CA ALA A 503 -16.66 22.07 -4.33
C ALA A 503 -15.92 20.93 -3.61
N ALA A 504 -15.77 21.03 -2.28
CA ALA A 504 -15.12 19.99 -1.48
C ALA A 504 -15.87 19.69 -0.18
N ILE A 505 -15.85 18.40 0.20
CA ILE A 505 -16.15 17.95 1.56
C ILE A 505 -14.82 17.65 2.24
N VAL A 506 -14.63 18.19 3.44
CA VAL A 506 -13.41 18.06 4.22
C VAL A 506 -13.76 17.40 5.55
N THR A 507 -12.95 16.44 6.02
CA THR A 507 -13.06 15.89 7.37
C THR A 507 -11.84 16.26 8.20
N LEU A 508 -12.03 16.38 9.52
CA LEU A 508 -10.96 16.73 10.46
C LEU A 508 -10.39 15.49 11.14
N ASP A 509 -9.09 15.53 11.42
CA ASP A 509 -8.39 14.43 12.09
C ASP A 509 -8.54 14.56 13.62
N GLU A 510 -9.27 13.63 14.23
CA GLU A 510 -9.58 13.63 15.67
C GLU A 510 -8.32 13.51 16.56
N GLU A 511 -7.25 12.89 16.06
CA GLU A 511 -6.01 12.71 16.84
C GLU A 511 -5.23 14.04 16.94
N THR A 512 -5.27 14.85 15.90
CA THR A 512 -4.50 16.10 15.80
C THR A 512 -5.31 17.35 16.21
N ALA A 513 -6.63 17.28 16.13
CA ALA A 513 -7.55 18.38 16.43
C ALA A 513 -7.31 19.04 17.80
N PRO A 514 -7.14 18.30 18.94
CA PRO A 514 -6.91 18.91 20.26
C PRO A 514 -5.63 19.75 20.31
N ALA A 515 -4.56 19.32 19.66
CA ALA A 515 -3.30 20.05 19.60
C ALA A 515 -3.43 21.32 18.75
N TRP A 516 -4.14 21.23 17.61
CA TRP A 516 -4.43 22.38 16.76
C TRP A 516 -5.27 23.44 17.48
N LEU A 517 -6.34 23.02 18.19
CA LEU A 517 -7.20 23.90 18.98
C LEU A 517 -6.40 24.65 20.06
N LYS A 518 -5.58 23.92 20.81
CA LYS A 518 -4.71 24.52 21.83
C LYS A 518 -3.73 25.55 21.25
N GLN A 519 -3.16 25.28 20.09
CA GLN A 519 -2.27 26.22 19.40
C GLN A 519 -2.98 27.54 19.03
N HIS A 520 -4.25 27.43 18.67
CA HIS A 520 -5.09 28.60 18.31
C HIS A 520 -5.83 29.21 19.50
N GLN A 521 -5.46 28.83 20.75
CA GLN A 521 -6.05 29.32 22.00
C GLN A 521 -7.57 29.05 22.09
N LEU A 522 -8.00 27.94 21.51
CA LEU A 522 -9.38 27.43 21.55
C LEU A 522 -9.49 26.29 22.56
N ASP A 523 -10.72 25.92 22.89
CA ASP A 523 -11.01 24.81 23.79
C ASP A 523 -10.54 23.47 23.14
N PRO A 524 -9.55 22.77 23.72
CA PRO A 524 -9.04 21.53 23.16
C PRO A 524 -10.04 20.37 23.17
N ASP A 525 -11.12 20.48 23.96
CA ASP A 525 -12.18 19.47 24.08
C ASP A 525 -13.38 19.79 23.16
N MET A 526 -13.25 20.78 22.27
CA MET A 526 -14.28 21.13 21.28
C MET A 526 -14.58 19.93 20.36
N SER A 527 -15.86 19.61 20.19
CA SER A 527 -16.28 18.53 19.30
C SER A 527 -15.97 18.82 17.82
N ILE A 528 -15.77 17.76 17.02
CA ILE A 528 -15.57 17.91 15.54
C ILE A 528 -16.74 18.68 14.91
N SER A 529 -17.98 18.42 15.36
CA SER A 529 -19.16 19.13 14.87
C SER A 529 -19.15 20.63 15.16
N ASP A 530 -18.59 21.04 16.31
CA ASP A 530 -18.44 22.46 16.65
C ASP A 530 -17.25 23.07 15.92
N MET A 531 -16.15 22.34 15.78
CA MET A 531 -14.99 22.74 14.97
C MET A 531 -15.39 23.02 13.52
N ALA A 532 -16.23 22.16 12.94
CA ALA A 532 -16.70 22.29 11.55
C ALA A 532 -17.40 23.63 11.27
N LYS A 533 -17.90 24.30 12.30
CA LYS A 533 -18.61 25.60 12.23
C LYS A 533 -17.77 26.75 12.78
N HIS A 534 -16.62 26.47 13.38
CA HIS A 534 -15.82 27.49 14.06
C HIS A 534 -15.08 28.39 13.05
N PRO A 535 -15.17 29.73 13.16
CA PRO A 535 -14.59 30.66 12.18
C PRO A 535 -13.10 30.45 11.93
N ALA A 536 -12.30 30.20 12.97
CA ALA A 536 -10.86 29.98 12.82
C ALA A 536 -10.53 28.68 12.04
N VAL A 537 -11.34 27.62 12.20
CA VAL A 537 -11.19 26.36 11.44
C VAL A 537 -11.58 26.57 9.98
N LEU A 538 -12.70 27.28 9.75
CA LEU A 538 -13.15 27.62 8.39
C LEU A 538 -12.12 28.48 7.65
N GLU A 539 -11.54 29.49 8.31
CA GLU A 539 -10.50 30.34 7.74
C GLU A 539 -9.22 29.53 7.41
N HIS A 540 -8.82 28.61 8.30
CA HIS A 540 -7.69 27.74 8.06
C HIS A 540 -7.90 26.85 6.83
N VAL A 541 -9.06 26.17 6.75
CA VAL A 541 -9.39 25.30 5.60
C VAL A 541 -9.52 26.11 4.32
N GLN A 542 -10.10 27.33 4.36
CA GLN A 542 -10.15 28.22 3.20
C GLN A 542 -8.73 28.54 2.70
N GLY A 543 -7.79 28.82 3.60
CA GLY A 543 -6.39 29.07 3.23
C GLY A 543 -5.71 27.87 2.59
N LEU A 544 -6.08 26.62 2.98
CA LEU A 544 -5.59 25.40 2.32
C LEU A 544 -6.16 25.29 0.90
N ILE A 545 -7.45 25.52 0.74
CA ILE A 545 -8.15 25.50 -0.54
C ILE A 545 -7.60 26.55 -1.50
N ASP A 546 -7.36 27.77 -1.01
CA ASP A 546 -6.80 28.84 -1.83
C ASP A 546 -5.42 28.47 -2.38
N ARG A 547 -4.56 27.86 -1.56
CA ARG A 547 -3.25 27.36 -2.00
C ARG A 547 -3.38 26.22 -3.02
N ALA A 548 -4.29 25.26 -2.79
CA ALA A 548 -4.52 24.17 -3.74
C ALA A 548 -5.04 24.72 -5.10
N ASN A 549 -5.89 25.73 -5.06
CA ASN A 549 -6.43 26.39 -6.25
C ASN A 549 -5.37 27.11 -7.11
N GLU A 550 -4.21 27.48 -6.54
CA GLU A 550 -3.08 28.06 -7.31
C GLU A 550 -2.52 27.09 -8.35
N SER A 551 -2.71 25.77 -8.16
CA SER A 551 -2.18 24.73 -9.04
C SER A 551 -3.08 24.41 -10.24
N VAL A 552 -4.29 24.98 -10.29
CA VAL A 552 -5.32 24.65 -11.30
C VAL A 552 -5.91 25.91 -11.94
N SER A 553 -6.61 25.72 -13.05
CA SER A 553 -7.31 26.85 -13.70
C SER A 553 -8.53 27.30 -12.88
N ARG A 554 -8.99 28.54 -13.11
CA ARG A 554 -10.18 29.08 -12.44
C ARG A 554 -11.44 28.22 -12.61
N ALA A 555 -11.56 27.47 -13.70
CA ALA A 555 -12.70 26.59 -13.95
C ALA A 555 -12.62 25.27 -13.14
N GLU A 556 -11.43 24.89 -12.72
CA GLU A 556 -11.14 23.70 -11.92
C GLU A 556 -11.08 23.99 -10.43
N SER A 557 -11.02 25.27 -10.04
CA SER A 557 -10.86 25.71 -8.65
C SER A 557 -12.07 25.35 -7.79
N ILE A 558 -11.82 24.89 -6.57
CA ILE A 558 -12.84 24.71 -5.54
C ILE A 558 -13.40 26.09 -5.17
N ARG A 559 -14.73 26.25 -5.26
CA ARG A 559 -15.44 27.51 -4.98
C ARG A 559 -16.08 27.55 -3.61
N GLU A 560 -16.56 26.42 -3.16
CA GLU A 560 -17.28 26.24 -1.92
C GLU A 560 -16.78 24.96 -1.24
N PHE A 561 -16.86 24.90 0.07
CA PHE A 561 -16.57 23.68 0.81
C PHE A 561 -17.48 23.54 2.03
N ARG A 562 -17.57 22.34 2.55
CA ARG A 562 -18.15 22.06 3.86
C ARG A 562 -17.23 21.14 4.64
N ILE A 563 -17.17 21.36 5.96
CA ILE A 563 -16.49 20.45 6.87
C ILE A 563 -17.56 19.50 7.42
N ALA A 564 -17.33 18.21 7.27
CA ALA A 564 -18.23 17.18 7.79
C ALA A 564 -18.15 17.09 9.32
N ASP A 565 -19.22 16.67 9.95
CA ASP A 565 -19.35 16.52 11.40
C ASP A 565 -18.69 15.24 11.94
N ARG A 566 -18.23 14.37 11.06
CA ARG A 566 -17.53 13.09 11.35
C ARG A 566 -16.56 12.74 10.24
N ASP A 567 -15.59 11.87 10.55
CA ASP A 567 -14.62 11.38 9.57
C ASP A 567 -15.19 10.26 8.67
N PHE A 568 -14.52 9.99 7.55
CA PHE A 568 -14.77 8.83 6.71
C PHE A 568 -14.09 7.60 7.31
N THR A 569 -14.83 6.50 7.47
CA THR A 569 -14.34 5.30 8.15
C THR A 569 -14.47 4.04 7.29
N ILE A 570 -13.67 3.02 7.61
CA ILE A 570 -13.79 1.68 7.01
C ILE A 570 -15.08 1.03 7.49
N GLU A 571 -15.42 1.16 8.75
CA GLU A 571 -16.63 0.59 9.37
C GLU A 571 -17.90 1.17 8.76
N GLY A 572 -17.92 2.49 8.49
CA GLY A 572 -19.01 3.17 7.78
C GLY A 572 -19.08 2.87 6.28
N GLY A 573 -18.08 2.16 5.76
CA GLY A 573 -18.01 1.81 4.34
C GLY A 573 -17.54 2.95 3.43
N GLN A 574 -17.23 4.14 3.96
CA GLN A 574 -16.74 5.29 3.18
C GLN A 574 -15.29 5.09 2.72
N MET A 575 -14.54 4.21 3.38
CA MET A 575 -13.16 3.88 3.02
C MET A 575 -12.99 2.39 2.77
N THR A 576 -12.00 2.06 1.94
CA THR A 576 -11.53 0.68 1.77
C THR A 576 -10.55 0.30 2.89
N PRO A 577 -10.30 -1.01 3.14
CA PRO A 577 -9.24 -1.43 4.07
C PRO A 577 -7.84 -0.91 3.72
N SER A 578 -7.62 -0.56 2.46
CA SER A 578 -6.39 0.10 1.99
C SER A 578 -6.41 1.63 2.11
N MET A 579 -7.34 2.19 2.91
CA MET A 579 -7.48 3.62 3.22
C MET A 579 -7.79 4.51 2.00
N LYS A 580 -8.47 3.97 0.98
CA LYS A 580 -8.96 4.75 -0.18
C LYS A 580 -10.43 5.12 0.03
N ILE A 581 -10.80 6.35 -0.31
CA ILE A 581 -12.20 6.81 -0.22
C ILE A 581 -13.08 6.11 -1.26
N ARG A 582 -14.32 5.83 -0.88
CA ARG A 582 -15.38 5.28 -1.74
C ARG A 582 -16.38 6.38 -2.07
N ARG A 583 -16.09 7.12 -3.13
CA ARG A 583 -16.84 8.33 -3.53
C ARG A 583 -18.35 8.12 -3.59
N GLU A 584 -18.81 7.00 -4.16
CA GLU A 584 -20.25 6.70 -4.28
C GLU A 584 -20.94 6.57 -2.90
N VAL A 585 -20.27 5.95 -1.93
CA VAL A 585 -20.79 5.81 -0.56
C VAL A 585 -20.82 7.18 0.13
N ILE A 586 -19.76 7.96 0.01
CA ILE A 586 -19.67 9.29 0.59
C ILE A 586 -20.72 10.24 -0.03
N MET A 587 -20.93 10.16 -1.35
CA MET A 587 -21.98 10.91 -2.05
C MET A 587 -23.38 10.62 -1.51
N GLN A 588 -23.64 9.38 -1.08
CA GLN A 588 -24.92 8.99 -0.47
C GLN A 588 -25.01 9.40 0.99
N ASP A 589 -23.98 9.11 1.79
CA ASP A 589 -23.97 9.33 3.24
C ASP A 589 -23.93 10.81 3.63
N PHE A 590 -23.39 11.67 2.75
CA PHE A 590 -23.25 13.11 2.94
C PHE A 590 -24.06 13.92 1.90
N ALA A 591 -25.12 13.30 1.34
CA ALA A 591 -25.96 13.93 0.32
C ALA A 591 -26.49 15.29 0.76
N ASP A 592 -27.01 15.40 2.00
CA ASP A 592 -27.54 16.64 2.55
C ASP A 592 -26.47 17.76 2.60
N LEU A 593 -25.22 17.41 2.91
CA LEU A 593 -24.11 18.36 2.97
C LEU A 593 -23.71 18.84 1.57
N ILE A 594 -23.77 17.94 0.59
CA ILE A 594 -23.49 18.25 -0.82
C ILE A 594 -24.61 19.12 -1.39
N ASP A 595 -25.86 18.79 -1.10
CA ASP A 595 -27.01 19.57 -1.55
C ASP A 595 -26.98 21.00 -0.99
N ASP A 596 -26.60 21.18 0.28
CA ASP A 596 -26.41 22.49 0.89
C ASP A 596 -25.38 23.37 0.14
N ILE A 597 -24.30 22.76 -0.38
CA ILE A 597 -23.29 23.47 -1.18
C ILE A 597 -23.91 24.06 -2.47
N TYR A 598 -24.77 23.28 -3.14
CA TYR A 598 -25.29 23.64 -4.47
C TYR A 598 -26.64 24.32 -4.46
N GLN A 599 -27.31 24.43 -3.29
CA GLN A 599 -28.55 25.20 -3.18
C GLN A 599 -28.30 26.65 -3.55
N PRO A 600 -29.24 27.31 -4.28
CA PRO A 600 -29.13 28.75 -4.52
C PRO A 600 -29.19 29.47 -3.17
N ALA A 601 -28.22 30.33 -2.90
CA ALA A 601 -28.28 31.19 -1.73
C ALA A 601 -29.68 31.82 -1.65
N SER A 602 -30.42 31.48 -0.59
CA SER A 602 -31.68 32.13 -0.31
C SER A 602 -31.42 33.63 -0.20
N ARG A 603 -31.89 34.39 -1.21
CA ARG A 603 -31.78 35.85 -1.27
C ARG A 603 -32.61 36.50 -0.17
#